data_99177eafc17bcf93b7d8c1f13accbe17
#
_entry.id   99177eafc17bcf93b7d8c1f13accbe17
#
_cell.length_a   1.000
_cell.length_b   1.000
_cell.length_c   1.000
_cell.angle_alpha   90.00
_cell.angle_beta   90.00
_cell.angle_gamma   90.00
#
_symmetry.space_group_name_H-M   'P 1'
#
loop_
_entity.id
_entity.type
_entity.pdbx_description
1 polymer ?
#
loop_
_entity_poly.entity_id
_entity_poly.type
_entity_poly.pdbx_seq_one_letter_code
_entity_poly.pdbx_strand_id
1 'polypeptide(L)'
;MICYLGGNNETMSIIIHAEEFGYYFNREQFDLIYNQTTKAFQQLISQEQFKELAIAFNQGVTHYQLEFQTTLADLTYYIWLDNRKEKAISASFDETGMIHSLYLKPYVTYPETDRIYTKNTYIMPVKGAWLVFWGGTNEFVNYHYAYESQRYAYDLIQIQNGLSYKETPTRNENYYAFSQEIVAPAAGKVVKVVDGLKDNIPGEMDAHNPAGNYVIIKHQSKEYSMLAHLTNSSIRVHAGDTEKLGQ
;
A
#
# COMPACT_ATOMS: atom_id res chain seq x y z
N MET A 1 43.18 -50.17 6.27
CA MET A 1 41.70 -50.14 6.30
C MET A 1 41.29 -48.67 6.36
N ILE A 2 41.04 -48.10 5.18
CA ILE A 2 40.79 -46.66 5.04
C ILE A 2 39.26 -46.54 4.90
N CYS A 3 38.60 -45.99 5.94
CA CYS A 3 37.18 -45.62 5.87
C CYS A 3 37.04 -44.31 5.13
N TYR A 4 36.44 -44.34 3.94
CA TYR A 4 35.91 -43.17 3.26
C TYR A 4 34.61 -42.77 3.97
N LEU A 5 34.61 -41.67 4.65
CA LEU A 5 33.38 -40.98 5.07
C LEU A 5 32.91 -40.13 3.87
N GLY A 6 31.85 -40.58 3.22
CA GLY A 6 31.14 -39.79 2.22
C GLY A 6 30.53 -38.56 2.90
N GLY A 7 31.11 -37.38 2.69
CA GLY A 7 30.49 -36.16 3.05
C GLY A 7 29.36 -35.84 2.07
N ASN A 8 28.13 -35.84 2.53
CA ASN A 8 27.03 -35.18 1.84
C ASN A 8 27.35 -33.70 1.85
N ASN A 9 27.76 -33.17 0.71
CA ASN A 9 27.75 -31.72 0.48
C ASN A 9 26.29 -31.25 0.37
N GLU A 10 25.63 -31.10 1.49
CA GLU A 10 24.49 -30.17 1.58
C GLU A 10 25.06 -28.79 1.35
N THR A 11 24.90 -28.24 0.16
CA THR A 11 25.11 -26.84 -0.12
C THR A 11 24.12 -26.09 0.78
N MET A 12 24.61 -25.52 1.88
CA MET A 12 23.82 -24.61 2.70
C MET A 12 23.37 -23.49 1.78
N SER A 13 22.08 -23.46 1.44
CA SER A 13 21.50 -22.36 0.71
C SER A 13 21.57 -21.11 1.62
N ILE A 14 22.28 -20.10 1.18
CA ILE A 14 22.32 -18.82 1.87
C ILE A 14 20.92 -18.22 1.77
N ILE A 15 20.26 -17.99 2.91
CA ILE A 15 19.01 -17.24 2.98
C ILE A 15 19.38 -15.78 3.24
N ILE A 16 18.97 -14.89 2.34
CA ILE A 16 19.15 -13.43 2.48
C ILE A 16 18.04 -12.93 3.40
N HIS A 17 18.42 -12.38 4.55
CA HIS A 17 17.48 -11.70 5.42
C HIS A 17 17.07 -10.35 4.81
N ALA A 18 15.83 -9.93 5.06
CA ALA A 18 15.30 -8.71 4.47
C ALA A 18 16.17 -7.47 4.77
N GLU A 19 16.75 -7.38 5.98
CA GLU A 19 17.63 -6.28 6.38
C GLU A 19 18.90 -6.22 5.52
N GLU A 20 19.37 -7.37 5.01
CA GLU A 20 20.56 -7.47 4.18
C GLU A 20 20.26 -7.41 2.68
N PHE A 21 18.98 -7.45 2.30
CA PHE A 21 18.56 -7.53 0.91
C PHE A 21 19.17 -6.43 0.05
N GLY A 22 19.10 -5.17 0.50
CA GLY A 22 19.68 -4.04 -0.21
C GLY A 22 21.19 -4.19 -0.47
N TYR A 23 21.91 -4.78 0.46
CA TYR A 23 23.34 -5.08 0.31
C TYR A 23 23.60 -6.13 -0.75
N TYR A 24 22.86 -7.25 -0.73
CA TYR A 24 23.00 -8.31 -1.72
C TYR A 24 22.57 -7.86 -3.12
N PHE A 25 21.50 -7.06 -3.22
CA PHE A 25 21.03 -6.49 -4.48
C PHE A 25 22.06 -5.54 -5.09
N ASN A 26 22.66 -4.64 -4.29
CA ASN A 26 23.69 -3.72 -4.73
C ASN A 26 24.94 -4.46 -5.23
N ARG A 27 25.26 -5.62 -4.64
CA ARG A 27 26.39 -6.48 -5.02
C ARG A 27 26.04 -7.45 -6.16
N GLU A 28 24.93 -7.27 -6.82
CA GLU A 28 24.50 -8.05 -7.98
C GLU A 28 24.38 -9.56 -7.70
N GLN A 29 24.06 -9.93 -6.45
CA GLN A 29 23.84 -11.32 -6.07
C GLN A 29 22.43 -11.79 -6.53
N PHE A 30 22.08 -11.47 -7.77
CA PHE A 30 20.74 -11.66 -8.32
C PHE A 30 20.31 -13.11 -8.42
N ASP A 31 21.28 -14.03 -8.63
CA ASP A 31 21.00 -15.46 -8.67
C ASP A 31 20.53 -15.98 -7.29
N LEU A 32 21.14 -15.50 -6.20
CA LEU A 32 20.73 -15.84 -4.84
C LEU A 32 19.33 -15.28 -4.55
N ILE A 33 19.09 -14.01 -4.89
CA ILE A 33 17.80 -13.35 -4.72
C ILE A 33 16.72 -14.09 -5.49
N TYR A 34 16.94 -14.40 -6.78
CA TYR A 34 15.97 -15.12 -7.61
C TYR A 34 15.64 -16.50 -7.04
N ASN A 35 16.64 -17.25 -6.61
CA ASN A 35 16.45 -18.58 -6.03
C ASN A 35 15.63 -18.55 -4.74
N GLN A 36 15.61 -17.41 -4.03
CA GLN A 36 14.81 -17.21 -2.81
C GLN A 36 13.38 -16.71 -3.12
N THR A 37 13.03 -16.46 -4.39
CA THR A 37 11.66 -16.09 -4.75
C THR A 37 10.74 -17.32 -4.83
N THR A 38 9.44 -17.08 -4.61
CA THR A 38 8.44 -18.15 -4.72
C THR A 38 8.32 -18.68 -6.14
N LYS A 39 7.80 -19.91 -6.29
CA LYS A 39 7.48 -20.47 -7.60
C LYS A 39 6.50 -19.63 -8.41
N ALA A 40 5.55 -18.98 -7.74
CA ALA A 40 4.61 -18.07 -8.40
C ALA A 40 5.35 -16.86 -9.01
N PHE A 41 6.31 -16.27 -8.30
CA PHE A 41 7.15 -15.21 -8.86
C PHE A 41 7.98 -15.70 -10.05
N GLN A 42 8.60 -16.88 -9.94
CA GLN A 42 9.43 -17.49 -11.00
C GLN A 42 8.63 -17.86 -12.27
N GLN A 43 7.31 -18.01 -12.16
CA GLN A 43 6.43 -18.18 -13.33
C GLN A 43 6.14 -16.87 -14.06
N LEU A 44 6.30 -15.72 -13.41
CA LEU A 44 6.06 -14.40 -14.01
C LEU A 44 7.26 -13.90 -14.82
N ILE A 45 8.47 -14.28 -14.41
CA ILE A 45 9.71 -13.80 -15.02
C ILE A 45 10.80 -14.88 -14.91
N SER A 46 11.58 -15.09 -15.98
CA SER A 46 12.72 -16.00 -15.94
C SER A 46 13.90 -15.39 -15.17
N GLN A 47 14.83 -16.24 -14.75
CA GLN A 47 16.04 -15.80 -14.04
C GLN A 47 16.90 -14.86 -14.88
N GLU A 48 17.03 -15.13 -16.19
CA GLU A 48 17.77 -14.26 -17.11
C GLU A 48 17.11 -12.88 -17.24
N GLN A 49 15.79 -12.85 -17.45
CA GLN A 49 15.04 -11.60 -17.56
C GLN A 49 15.11 -10.78 -16.26
N PHE A 50 14.97 -11.44 -15.12
CA PHE A 50 15.12 -10.78 -13.82
C PHE A 50 16.51 -10.16 -13.68
N LYS A 51 17.56 -10.92 -14.01
CA LYS A 51 18.96 -10.49 -13.92
C LYS A 51 19.23 -9.29 -14.81
N GLU A 52 18.78 -9.31 -16.07
CA GLU A 52 18.93 -8.19 -17.01
C GLU A 52 18.27 -6.91 -16.47
N LEU A 53 17.03 -7.01 -15.98
CA LEU A 53 16.31 -5.88 -15.38
C LEU A 53 17.01 -5.36 -14.12
N ALA A 54 17.46 -6.25 -13.25
CA ALA A 54 18.13 -5.89 -12.01
C ALA A 54 19.49 -5.22 -12.25
N ILE A 55 20.29 -5.70 -13.21
CA ILE A 55 21.56 -5.08 -13.62
C ILE A 55 21.29 -3.65 -14.14
N ALA A 56 20.34 -3.51 -15.07
CA ALA A 56 20.01 -2.20 -15.63
C ALA A 56 19.50 -1.23 -14.55
N PHE A 57 18.68 -1.72 -13.63
CA PHE A 57 18.15 -0.92 -12.53
C PHE A 57 19.25 -0.51 -11.53
N ASN A 58 20.22 -1.38 -11.26
CA ASN A 58 21.30 -1.17 -10.29
C ASN A 58 22.37 -0.17 -10.78
N GLN A 59 22.37 0.19 -12.06
CA GLN A 59 23.36 1.10 -12.62
C GLN A 59 23.41 2.44 -11.88
N GLY A 60 24.62 2.83 -11.44
CA GLY A 60 24.88 4.09 -10.74
C GLY A 60 24.44 4.14 -9.29
N VAL A 61 23.96 3.02 -8.74
CA VAL A 61 23.59 2.92 -7.32
C VAL A 61 24.82 2.47 -6.53
N THR A 62 25.09 3.15 -5.41
CA THR A 62 26.20 2.81 -4.51
C THR A 62 25.75 1.98 -3.30
N HIS A 63 24.53 2.18 -2.85
CA HIS A 63 23.90 1.39 -1.79
C HIS A 63 22.38 1.61 -1.79
N TYR A 64 21.66 0.67 -1.16
CA TYR A 64 20.24 0.77 -0.84
C TYR A 64 20.08 0.84 0.68
N GLN A 65 19.21 1.73 1.13
CA GLN A 65 18.84 1.89 2.53
C GLN A 65 17.39 1.48 2.74
N LEU A 66 17.12 0.71 3.78
CA LEU A 66 15.75 0.39 4.20
C LEU A 66 15.06 1.68 4.67
N GLU A 67 13.96 2.05 4.01
CA GLU A 67 13.18 3.24 4.32
C GLU A 67 11.88 2.90 5.04
N PHE A 68 11.26 1.77 4.70
CA PHE A 68 9.95 1.41 5.23
C PHE A 68 9.81 -0.10 5.40
N GLN A 69 9.06 -0.48 6.45
CA GLN A 69 8.69 -1.87 6.73
C GLN A 69 7.29 -1.89 7.36
N THR A 70 6.45 -2.82 6.90
CA THR A 70 5.15 -3.10 7.54
C THR A 70 4.77 -4.56 7.35
N THR A 71 4.05 -5.13 8.31
CA THR A 71 3.53 -6.50 8.22
C THR A 71 2.02 -6.44 8.02
N LEU A 72 1.54 -7.18 7.01
CA LEU A 72 0.13 -7.35 6.73
C LEU A 72 -0.15 -8.82 6.46
N ALA A 73 -1.02 -9.42 7.24
CA ALA A 73 -1.24 -10.88 7.28
C ALA A 73 0.10 -11.62 7.49
N ASP A 74 0.42 -12.57 6.64
CA ASP A 74 1.60 -13.44 6.75
C ASP A 74 2.82 -12.90 6.00
N LEU A 75 2.75 -11.67 5.47
CA LEU A 75 3.81 -11.05 4.69
C LEU A 75 4.32 -9.77 5.33
N THR A 76 5.62 -9.59 5.35
CA THR A 76 6.26 -8.32 5.69
C THR A 76 6.76 -7.65 4.41
N TYR A 77 6.33 -6.42 4.20
CA TYR A 77 6.65 -5.58 3.06
C TYR A 77 7.79 -4.64 3.43
N TYR A 78 8.75 -4.52 2.54
CA TYR A 78 9.93 -3.69 2.71
C TYR A 78 10.10 -2.78 1.51
N ILE A 79 10.64 -1.58 1.75
CA ILE A 79 11.01 -0.63 0.70
C ILE A 79 12.43 -0.14 0.99
N TRP A 80 13.31 -0.29 0.00
CA TRP A 80 14.66 0.26 0.04
C TRP A 80 14.79 1.35 -1.01
N LEU A 81 15.44 2.45 -0.64
CA LEU A 81 15.78 3.54 -1.54
C LEU A 81 17.26 3.52 -1.87
N ASP A 82 17.60 3.89 -3.10
CA ASP A 82 18.98 4.13 -3.49
C ASP A 82 19.54 5.38 -2.81
N ASN A 83 20.87 5.52 -2.86
CA ASN A 83 21.58 6.63 -2.24
C ASN A 83 21.19 8.04 -2.73
N ARG A 84 20.51 8.14 -3.88
CA ARG A 84 20.01 9.42 -4.43
C ARG A 84 18.52 9.62 -4.23
N LYS A 85 17.83 8.63 -3.69
CA LYS A 85 16.36 8.57 -3.58
C LYS A 85 15.66 8.77 -4.92
N GLU A 86 16.21 8.16 -5.97
CA GLU A 86 15.66 8.18 -7.34
C GLU A 86 15.09 6.82 -7.74
N LYS A 87 15.50 5.76 -7.05
CA LYS A 87 15.10 4.38 -7.32
C LYS A 87 14.66 3.70 -6.03
N ALA A 88 13.62 2.90 -6.11
CA ALA A 88 13.15 2.10 -4.99
C ALA A 88 12.97 0.63 -5.37
N ILE A 89 13.32 -0.23 -4.44
CA ILE A 89 13.01 -1.65 -4.46
C ILE A 89 11.91 -1.88 -3.44
N SER A 90 10.80 -2.51 -3.84
CA SER A 90 9.79 -3.01 -2.91
C SER A 90 9.73 -4.53 -3.00
N ALA A 91 9.77 -5.21 -1.86
CA ALA A 91 9.62 -6.66 -1.81
C ALA A 91 8.81 -7.10 -0.60
N SER A 92 8.12 -8.23 -0.72
CA SER A 92 7.45 -8.88 0.41
C SER A 92 8.08 -10.23 0.71
N PHE A 93 8.26 -10.49 2.01
CA PHE A 93 8.83 -11.72 2.55
C PHE A 93 7.83 -12.40 3.47
N ASP A 94 7.78 -13.71 3.45
CA ASP A 94 7.10 -14.49 4.47
C ASP A 94 8.04 -14.76 5.68
N GLU A 95 7.51 -15.43 6.70
CA GLU A 95 8.26 -15.77 7.91
C GLU A 95 9.43 -16.75 7.67
N THR A 96 9.42 -17.48 6.55
CA THR A 96 10.50 -18.38 6.15
C THR A 96 11.60 -17.67 5.36
N GLY A 97 11.40 -16.39 5.03
CA GLY A 97 12.30 -15.58 4.24
C GLY A 97 12.10 -15.70 2.72
N MET A 98 11.06 -16.42 2.25
CA MET A 98 10.76 -16.48 0.81
C MET A 98 10.23 -15.15 0.31
N ILE A 99 10.70 -14.73 -0.87
CA ILE A 99 10.28 -13.49 -1.53
C ILE A 99 9.06 -13.76 -2.41
N HIS A 100 7.91 -13.16 -2.04
CA HIS A 100 6.64 -13.32 -2.74
C HIS A 100 6.45 -12.29 -3.85
N SER A 101 6.94 -11.07 -3.65
CA SER A 101 6.89 -10.00 -4.64
C SER A 101 8.19 -9.20 -4.63
N LEU A 102 8.58 -8.68 -5.79
CA LEU A 102 9.72 -7.79 -5.94
C LEU A 102 9.43 -6.83 -7.09
N TYR A 103 9.49 -5.52 -6.79
CA TYR A 103 9.27 -4.44 -7.75
C TYR A 103 10.47 -3.51 -7.77
N LEU A 104 10.90 -3.17 -8.95
CA LEU A 104 11.98 -2.22 -9.24
C LEU A 104 11.34 -1.02 -9.93
N LYS A 105 11.32 0.13 -9.29
CA LYS A 105 10.65 1.34 -9.83
C LYS A 105 11.47 2.60 -9.58
N PRO A 106 11.37 3.61 -10.45
CA PRO A 106 11.78 4.97 -10.11
C PRO A 106 11.06 5.42 -8.81
N TYR A 107 11.76 6.16 -7.97
CA TYR A 107 11.19 6.79 -6.78
C TYR A 107 10.86 8.24 -7.10
N VAL A 108 9.58 8.52 -7.29
CA VAL A 108 9.08 9.85 -7.65
C VAL A 108 8.49 10.52 -6.42
N THR A 109 8.85 11.78 -6.18
CA THR A 109 8.31 12.61 -5.11
C THR A 109 7.85 13.95 -5.65
N TYR A 110 6.95 14.61 -4.91
CA TYR A 110 6.41 15.92 -5.25
C TYR A 110 6.65 16.92 -4.12
N PRO A 111 7.91 17.29 -3.83
CA PRO A 111 8.30 18.05 -2.64
C PRO A 111 7.63 19.42 -2.54
N GLU A 112 7.21 19.99 -3.66
CA GLU A 112 6.49 21.27 -3.70
C GLU A 112 5.10 21.16 -3.03
N THR A 113 4.41 20.04 -3.22
CA THR A 113 3.09 19.80 -2.61
C THR A 113 3.21 19.04 -1.28
N ASP A 114 4.21 18.18 -1.10
CA ASP A 114 4.44 17.40 0.12
C ASP A 114 4.71 18.28 1.36
N ARG A 115 5.16 19.51 1.13
CA ARG A 115 5.45 20.49 2.19
C ARG A 115 4.27 21.42 2.50
N ILE A 116 3.16 21.28 1.77
CA ILE A 116 1.96 22.07 2.00
C ILE A 116 1.08 21.33 3.01
N TYR A 117 1.06 21.81 4.24
CA TYR A 117 0.22 21.27 5.30
C TYR A 117 -1.12 21.97 5.38
N THR A 118 -2.14 21.26 5.85
CA THR A 118 -3.45 21.83 6.14
C THR A 118 -3.37 22.89 7.25
N LYS A 119 -4.24 23.90 7.15
CA LYS A 119 -4.38 24.95 8.17
C LYS A 119 -5.43 24.60 9.23
N ASN A 120 -6.41 23.77 8.83
CA ASN A 120 -7.39 23.24 9.77
C ASN A 120 -6.83 21.98 10.46
N THR A 121 -7.31 21.74 11.67
CA THR A 121 -7.08 20.47 12.36
C THR A 121 -8.16 19.48 11.95
N TYR A 122 -7.75 18.30 11.53
CA TYR A 122 -8.64 17.20 11.12
C TYR A 122 -8.53 16.03 12.08
N ILE A 123 -9.64 15.34 12.30
CA ILE A 123 -9.66 14.02 12.92
C ILE A 123 -9.85 12.96 11.84
N MET A 124 -9.49 11.73 12.13
CA MET A 124 -9.87 10.61 11.28
C MET A 124 -11.39 10.51 11.26
N PRO A 125 -12.02 10.36 10.06
CA PRO A 125 -13.47 10.38 9.92
C PRO A 125 -14.15 9.07 10.37
N VAL A 126 -13.48 8.29 11.18
CA VAL A 126 -13.88 6.93 11.59
C VAL A 126 -13.70 6.76 13.10
N LYS A 127 -14.48 5.86 13.70
CA LYS A 127 -14.41 5.51 15.13
C LYS A 127 -13.72 4.17 15.33
N GLY A 128 -12.97 4.04 16.43
CA GLY A 128 -12.26 2.82 16.77
C GLY A 128 -10.94 2.64 16.04
N ALA A 129 -10.49 1.39 15.91
CA ALA A 129 -9.22 1.07 15.27
C ALA A 129 -9.42 0.77 13.78
N TRP A 130 -8.69 1.48 12.94
CA TRP A 130 -8.65 1.30 11.50
C TRP A 130 -7.19 1.25 11.03
N LEU A 131 -6.93 0.47 10.00
CA LEU A 131 -5.65 0.45 9.32
C LEU A 131 -5.69 1.43 8.15
N VAL A 132 -4.66 2.27 8.03
CA VAL A 132 -4.37 2.99 6.79
C VAL A 132 -3.72 1.99 5.85
N PHE A 133 -4.50 1.46 4.91
CA PHE A 133 -4.02 0.47 3.94
C PHE A 133 -3.19 1.14 2.84
N TRP A 134 -3.67 2.28 2.33
CA TRP A 134 -2.92 3.16 1.47
C TRP A 134 -2.91 4.57 2.05
N GLY A 135 -1.73 5.19 2.12
CA GLY A 135 -1.54 6.54 2.63
C GLY A 135 -0.06 6.87 2.75
N GLY A 136 0.29 8.13 2.54
CA GLY A 136 1.67 8.59 2.59
C GLY A 136 2.12 9.31 1.33
N THR A 137 3.40 9.68 1.28
CA THR A 137 4.00 10.55 0.28
C THR A 137 4.95 9.83 -0.68
N ASN A 138 4.62 8.60 -1.04
CA ASN A 138 5.24 7.86 -2.14
C ASN A 138 4.32 6.76 -2.67
N GLU A 139 4.55 6.34 -3.93
CA GLU A 139 3.71 5.36 -4.63
C GLU A 139 3.71 3.95 -4.00
N PHE A 140 4.72 3.60 -3.20
CA PHE A 140 4.85 2.26 -2.64
C PHE A 140 3.96 2.03 -1.42
N VAL A 141 3.62 3.12 -0.71
CA VAL A 141 2.72 3.10 0.45
C VAL A 141 1.39 3.78 0.15
N ASN A 142 1.27 4.43 -1.02
CA ASN A 142 0.06 5.12 -1.45
C ASN A 142 -0.02 5.18 -2.98
N TYR A 143 -0.75 4.28 -3.61
CA TYR A 143 -0.87 4.29 -5.08
C TYR A 143 -1.55 5.57 -5.60
N HIS A 144 -2.35 6.26 -4.78
CA HIS A 144 -2.95 7.55 -5.12
C HIS A 144 -1.91 8.65 -5.29
N TYR A 145 -0.70 8.49 -4.74
CA TYR A 145 0.33 9.51 -4.75
C TYR A 145 0.74 9.95 -6.16
N ALA A 146 0.68 9.05 -7.14
CA ALA A 146 0.94 9.37 -8.55
C ALA A 146 -0.09 10.34 -9.16
N TYR A 147 -1.29 10.44 -8.60
CA TYR A 147 -2.40 11.20 -9.16
C TYR A 147 -2.66 12.47 -8.36
N GLU A 148 -2.46 13.65 -8.98
CA GLU A 148 -2.56 14.94 -8.31
C GLU A 148 -3.87 15.15 -7.54
N SER A 149 -5.01 14.76 -8.14
CA SER A 149 -6.34 14.95 -7.56
C SER A 149 -6.62 14.12 -6.30
N GLN A 150 -5.83 13.08 -6.04
CA GLN A 150 -6.02 12.17 -4.90
C GLN A 150 -4.69 11.83 -4.19
N ARG A 151 -3.64 12.61 -4.45
CA ARG A 151 -2.26 12.34 -4.00
C ARG A 151 -2.12 12.05 -2.51
N TYR A 152 -2.93 12.70 -1.68
CA TYR A 152 -2.88 12.56 -0.23
C TYR A 152 -4.11 11.83 0.33
N ALA A 153 -4.81 11.06 -0.49
CA ALA A 153 -5.91 10.23 -0.02
C ALA A 153 -5.41 9.09 0.87
N TYR A 154 -6.29 8.66 1.78
CA TYR A 154 -6.12 7.46 2.59
C TYR A 154 -7.18 6.43 2.21
N ASP A 155 -6.76 5.17 2.03
CA ASP A 155 -7.67 4.04 2.05
C ASP A 155 -7.67 3.44 3.46
N LEU A 156 -8.83 3.48 4.08
CA LEU A 156 -9.04 3.03 5.46
C LEU A 156 -9.80 1.71 5.48
N ILE A 157 -9.25 0.71 6.15
CA ILE A 157 -9.89 -0.59 6.32
C ILE A 157 -9.90 -1.02 7.79
N GLN A 158 -10.80 -1.95 8.13
CA GLN A 158 -10.76 -2.63 9.41
C GLN A 158 -10.22 -4.05 9.25
N ILE A 159 -9.37 -4.47 10.18
CA ILE A 159 -8.76 -5.79 10.19
C ILE A 159 -9.05 -6.47 11.53
N GLN A 160 -9.38 -7.74 11.48
CA GLN A 160 -9.47 -8.63 12.63
C GLN A 160 -8.75 -9.94 12.29
N ASN A 161 -7.84 -10.36 13.16
CA ASN A 161 -7.02 -11.57 12.94
C ASN A 161 -6.31 -11.60 11.56
N GLY A 162 -5.79 -10.45 11.10
CA GLY A 162 -5.07 -10.34 9.84
C GLY A 162 -5.94 -10.24 8.57
N LEU A 163 -7.27 -10.36 8.68
CA LEU A 163 -8.19 -10.31 7.54
C LEU A 163 -9.09 -9.06 7.60
N SER A 164 -9.42 -8.50 6.45
CA SER A 164 -10.37 -7.38 6.31
C SER A 164 -11.84 -7.83 6.25
N TYR A 165 -12.10 -9.13 6.20
CA TYR A 165 -13.43 -9.72 6.10
C TYR A 165 -13.54 -10.99 6.96
N LYS A 166 -14.76 -11.38 7.25
CA LYS A 166 -15.14 -12.68 7.83
C LYS A 166 -15.72 -13.58 6.73
N GLU A 167 -15.66 -14.90 6.90
CA GLU A 167 -16.23 -15.91 5.99
C GLU A 167 -15.66 -15.83 4.57
N THR A 168 -16.34 -15.18 3.61
CA THR A 168 -15.93 -15.11 2.21
C THR A 168 -15.74 -13.65 1.74
N PRO A 169 -14.77 -13.36 0.86
CA PRO A 169 -14.52 -12.01 0.35
C PRO A 169 -15.50 -11.57 -0.76
N THR A 170 -16.53 -12.35 -1.06
CA THR A 170 -17.42 -12.10 -2.19
C THR A 170 -18.67 -11.28 -1.85
N ARG A 171 -18.84 -10.92 -0.57
CA ARG A 171 -20.01 -10.19 -0.07
C ARG A 171 -19.58 -8.98 0.74
N ASN A 172 -20.18 -7.83 0.46
CA ASN A 172 -19.90 -6.58 1.16
C ASN A 172 -20.09 -6.69 2.69
N GLU A 173 -21.16 -7.38 3.12
CA GLU A 173 -21.52 -7.53 4.53
C GLU A 173 -20.49 -8.35 5.34
N ASN A 174 -19.59 -9.04 4.65
CA ASN A 174 -18.52 -9.77 5.29
C ASN A 174 -17.32 -8.88 5.64
N TYR A 175 -17.19 -7.70 5.03
CA TYR A 175 -16.09 -6.77 5.34
C TYR A 175 -16.37 -5.99 6.62
N TYR A 176 -15.38 -5.93 7.50
CA TYR A 176 -15.52 -5.26 8.80
C TYR A 176 -15.74 -3.74 8.66
N ALA A 177 -15.21 -3.13 7.59
CA ALA A 177 -15.40 -1.72 7.29
C ALA A 177 -16.77 -1.39 6.67
N PHE A 178 -17.52 -2.40 6.15
CA PHE A 178 -18.77 -2.17 5.47
C PHE A 178 -19.86 -1.63 6.41
N SER A 179 -20.55 -0.57 6.00
CA SER A 179 -21.62 0.12 6.76
C SER A 179 -21.18 0.66 8.13
N GLN A 180 -19.88 0.88 8.35
CA GLN A 180 -19.41 1.56 9.55
C GLN A 180 -19.72 3.06 9.49
N GLU A 181 -19.91 3.65 10.66
CA GLU A 181 -20.20 5.08 10.78
C GLU A 181 -19.00 5.94 10.35
N ILE A 182 -19.27 6.91 9.47
CA ILE A 182 -18.30 7.91 9.01
C ILE A 182 -18.77 9.27 9.51
N VAL A 183 -17.84 10.08 10.04
CA VAL A 183 -18.10 11.39 10.61
C VAL A 183 -17.34 12.50 9.91
N ALA A 184 -17.80 13.74 10.03
CA ALA A 184 -17.10 14.89 9.49
C ALA A 184 -15.71 15.06 10.14
N PRO A 185 -14.61 15.09 9.35
CA PRO A 185 -13.25 15.18 9.90
C PRO A 185 -12.91 16.56 10.47
N ALA A 186 -13.65 17.59 10.08
CA ALA A 186 -13.58 18.95 10.63
C ALA A 186 -14.91 19.66 10.40
N ALA A 187 -15.15 20.75 11.14
CA ALA A 187 -16.31 21.60 10.90
C ALA A 187 -16.29 22.18 9.49
N GLY A 188 -17.44 22.23 8.83
CA GLY A 188 -17.53 22.73 7.47
C GLY A 188 -18.94 22.72 6.91
N LYS A 189 -19.05 23.14 5.64
CA LYS A 189 -20.31 23.13 4.88
C LYS A 189 -20.26 22.02 3.83
N VAL A 190 -21.26 21.17 3.83
CA VAL A 190 -21.45 20.17 2.76
C VAL A 190 -21.70 20.89 1.45
N VAL A 191 -20.85 20.68 0.47
CA VAL A 191 -20.93 21.35 -0.84
C VAL A 191 -21.35 20.39 -1.96
N LYS A 192 -21.17 19.09 -1.77
CA LYS A 192 -21.60 18.07 -2.73
C LYS A 192 -21.92 16.76 -2.03
N VAL A 193 -22.99 16.13 -2.49
CA VAL A 193 -23.41 14.77 -2.11
C VAL A 193 -23.72 14.00 -3.39
N VAL A 194 -23.22 12.80 -3.49
CA VAL A 194 -23.61 11.80 -4.48
C VAL A 194 -23.99 10.55 -3.71
N ASP A 195 -25.25 10.12 -3.83
CA ASP A 195 -25.80 8.95 -3.15
C ASP A 195 -26.74 8.20 -4.09
N GLY A 196 -27.09 6.97 -3.73
CA GLY A 196 -28.00 6.14 -4.50
C GLY A 196 -27.33 5.29 -5.58
N LEU A 197 -25.99 5.37 -5.73
CA LEU A 197 -25.27 4.43 -6.58
C LEU A 197 -25.20 3.07 -5.88
N LYS A 198 -25.49 2.01 -6.62
CA LYS A 198 -25.47 0.64 -6.11
C LYS A 198 -24.05 0.27 -5.63
N ASP A 199 -23.98 -0.42 -4.49
CA ASP A 199 -22.71 -0.95 -4.00
C ASP A 199 -22.16 -2.00 -4.98
N ASN A 200 -20.88 -1.92 -5.29
CA ASN A 200 -20.19 -2.88 -6.14
C ASN A 200 -20.06 -4.23 -5.43
N ILE A 201 -19.95 -5.29 -6.21
CA ILE A 201 -19.49 -6.58 -5.70
C ILE A 201 -18.00 -6.45 -5.36
N PRO A 202 -17.51 -6.97 -4.21
CA PRO A 202 -16.10 -6.90 -3.88
C PRO A 202 -15.20 -7.44 -4.99
N GLY A 203 -14.19 -6.64 -5.37
CA GLY A 203 -13.29 -6.95 -6.48
C GLY A 203 -13.74 -6.38 -7.84
N GLU A 204 -14.96 -5.87 -7.97
CA GLU A 204 -15.42 -5.19 -9.17
C GLU A 204 -15.29 -3.67 -9.03
N MET A 205 -14.97 -3.00 -10.12
CA MET A 205 -14.84 -1.54 -10.17
C MET A 205 -15.84 -0.94 -11.15
N ASP A 206 -16.53 0.12 -10.73
CA ASP A 206 -17.31 0.96 -11.64
C ASP A 206 -16.43 2.08 -12.20
N ALA A 207 -15.93 1.90 -13.41
CA ALA A 207 -15.07 2.88 -14.07
C ALA A 207 -15.80 4.21 -14.40
N HIS A 208 -17.14 4.23 -14.45
CA HIS A 208 -17.92 5.44 -14.71
C HIS A 208 -18.11 6.27 -13.43
N ASN A 209 -18.15 5.62 -12.28
CA ASN A 209 -18.33 6.26 -10.98
C ASN A 209 -17.23 5.83 -10.00
N PRO A 210 -15.95 6.14 -10.26
CA PRO A 210 -14.83 5.59 -9.51
C PRO A 210 -14.82 5.98 -8.01
N ALA A 211 -15.48 7.08 -7.64
CA ALA A 211 -15.63 7.50 -6.24
C ALA A 211 -16.87 6.90 -5.53
N GLY A 212 -17.75 6.23 -6.27
CA GLY A 212 -19.00 5.71 -5.71
C GLY A 212 -19.86 6.78 -5.06
N ASN A 213 -20.52 6.44 -3.95
CA ASN A 213 -21.26 7.39 -3.13
C ASN A 213 -20.27 8.20 -2.26
N TYR A 214 -20.45 9.53 -2.22
CA TYR A 214 -19.50 10.39 -1.52
C TYR A 214 -20.09 11.71 -1.03
N VAL A 215 -19.39 12.33 -0.08
CA VAL A 215 -19.67 13.68 0.44
C VAL A 215 -18.41 14.53 0.31
N ILE A 216 -18.56 15.78 -0.14
CA ILE A 216 -17.51 16.79 -0.10
C ILE A 216 -17.90 17.89 0.90
N ILE A 217 -17.00 18.16 1.85
CA ILE A 217 -17.16 19.18 2.86
C ILE A 217 -16.13 20.28 2.61
N LYS A 218 -16.59 21.54 2.52
CA LYS A 218 -15.74 22.72 2.46
C LYS A 218 -15.49 23.23 3.86
N HIS A 219 -14.24 23.30 4.24
CA HIS A 219 -13.77 23.82 5.53
C HIS A 219 -13.31 25.28 5.43
N GLN A 220 -12.83 25.83 6.53
CA GLN A 220 -12.13 27.12 6.53
C GLN A 220 -10.86 27.05 5.67
N SER A 221 -10.21 28.20 5.45
CA SER A 221 -8.94 28.29 4.71
C SER A 221 -8.97 27.74 3.27
N LYS A 222 -10.18 27.58 2.68
CA LYS A 222 -10.40 26.99 1.35
C LYS A 222 -9.93 25.54 1.24
N GLU A 223 -9.96 24.81 2.33
CA GLU A 223 -9.66 23.38 2.37
C GLU A 223 -10.95 22.56 2.18
N TYR A 224 -10.79 21.35 1.70
CA TYR A 224 -11.89 20.43 1.43
C TYR A 224 -11.52 19.03 1.91
N SER A 225 -12.50 18.29 2.40
CA SER A 225 -12.42 16.85 2.56
C SER A 225 -13.43 16.16 1.67
N MET A 226 -13.06 14.97 1.19
CA MET A 226 -13.93 14.07 0.45
C MET A 226 -13.98 12.73 1.19
N LEU A 227 -15.18 12.29 1.51
CA LEU A 227 -15.47 10.99 2.11
C LEU A 227 -16.14 10.16 1.02
N ALA A 228 -15.44 9.15 0.49
CA ALA A 228 -15.85 8.39 -0.69
C ALA A 228 -16.10 6.92 -0.37
N HIS A 229 -16.67 6.20 -1.34
CA HIS A 229 -17.03 4.78 -1.26
C HIS A 229 -18.02 4.47 -0.13
N LEU A 230 -18.96 5.40 0.11
CA LEU A 230 -20.00 5.23 1.12
C LEU A 230 -21.07 4.24 0.64
N THR A 231 -21.68 3.53 1.58
CA THR A 231 -22.74 2.56 1.30
C THR A 231 -23.94 3.23 0.62
N ASN A 232 -24.53 2.56 -0.35
CA ASN A 232 -25.70 3.03 -1.08
C ASN A 232 -26.83 3.49 -0.12
N SER A 233 -27.38 4.68 -0.38
CA SER A 233 -28.50 5.26 0.37
C SER A 233 -28.24 5.40 1.88
N SER A 234 -26.98 5.57 2.29
CA SER A 234 -26.58 5.70 3.70
C SER A 234 -26.27 7.13 4.13
N ILE A 235 -26.15 8.06 3.18
CA ILE A 235 -25.75 9.44 3.47
C ILE A 235 -26.91 10.21 4.11
N ARG A 236 -26.65 10.81 5.27
CA ARG A 236 -27.67 11.49 6.09
C ARG A 236 -27.65 13.01 5.97
N VAL A 237 -26.74 13.56 5.17
CA VAL A 237 -26.55 14.99 5.00
C VAL A 237 -26.88 15.43 3.58
N HIS A 238 -27.19 16.72 3.39
CA HIS A 238 -27.52 17.30 2.10
C HIS A 238 -26.56 18.46 1.77
N ALA A 239 -26.42 18.75 0.49
CA ALA A 239 -25.67 19.93 0.08
C ALA A 239 -26.30 21.20 0.69
N GLY A 240 -25.48 22.01 1.37
CA GLY A 240 -25.88 23.17 2.11
C GLY A 240 -25.86 23.02 3.63
N ASP A 241 -25.88 21.80 4.14
CA ASP A 241 -25.81 21.51 5.59
C ASP A 241 -24.46 21.95 6.16
N THR A 242 -24.47 22.28 7.45
CA THR A 242 -23.26 22.65 8.20
C THR A 242 -22.99 21.60 9.25
N GLU A 243 -21.83 20.96 9.12
CA GLU A 243 -21.39 19.90 10.02
C GLU A 243 -20.41 20.42 11.08
N LYS A 244 -20.46 19.83 12.26
CA LYS A 244 -19.46 20.01 13.30
C LYS A 244 -18.44 18.89 13.23
N LEU A 245 -17.27 19.14 13.82
CA LEU A 245 -16.26 18.11 13.98
C LEU A 245 -16.87 16.86 14.65
N GLY A 246 -16.72 15.69 14.05
CA GLY A 246 -17.18 14.40 14.60
C GLY A 246 -18.69 14.15 14.51
N GLN A 247 -19.43 14.97 13.76
CA GLN A 247 -20.87 14.81 13.51
C GLN A 247 -21.15 13.87 12.34
#